data_a1f4a5c96eeeec4a445ca8eb24691d23
#
_entry.id   a1f4a5c96eeeec4a445ca8eb24691d23
#
_cell.length_a   1.000
_cell.length_b   1.000
_cell.length_c   1.000
_cell.angle_alpha   90.00
_cell.angle_beta   90.00
_cell.angle_gamma   90.00
#
_symmetry.space_group_name_H-M   'P 1'
#
loop_
_entity.id
_entity.type
_entity.pdbx_description
1 polymer ?
#
loop_
_entity_poly.entity_id
_entity_poly.type
_entity_poly.pdbx_seq_one_letter_code
_entity_poly.pdbx_strand_id
1 'polypeptide(L)'
;MGIGIIIASHGKFAEGIHQSGSMIFGDQEKVQVVTFMPSEGPDDLYAHFNDAIAQFDADDEILVLADLWSGSPFNQASRVMGENPDRKMAIITGLNLPMLIQAYTERMMDANAGVEQVVANIIKESKDGVKALPEELNPAEKAAAAPVAQAAPQGAIPEGTIIGDGKLKINLARIDTRLLHGQVATNWTPASKADRIIVASDTVSKDELRKGLIKQAAPNGVKANVVPIKKLIEAAKDPRFGNTHALILFETPQEALEAIEGGVPIKELNVGSMAHSTGCLLYTSPSPRDLSTS
;
A
#
# COMPACT_ATOMS: atom_id res chain seq x y z
N MET A 1 -18.86 -16.58 -18.83
CA MET A 1 -17.55 -16.25 -18.23
C MET A 1 -17.13 -14.90 -18.79
N GLY A 2 -16.81 -13.94 -17.97
CA GLY A 2 -16.45 -12.59 -18.39
C GLY A 2 -15.77 -11.86 -17.23
N ILE A 3 -15.47 -10.55 -17.38
CA ILE A 3 -14.90 -9.73 -16.32
C ILE A 3 -15.99 -8.81 -15.76
N GLY A 4 -16.35 -8.99 -14.48
CA GLY A 4 -17.10 -8.01 -13.71
C GLY A 4 -16.16 -6.91 -13.22
N ILE A 5 -16.54 -5.65 -13.38
CA ILE A 5 -15.74 -4.49 -12.98
C ILE A 5 -16.37 -3.86 -11.75
N ILE A 6 -15.57 -3.67 -10.69
CA ILE A 6 -15.94 -2.88 -9.51
C ILE A 6 -15.12 -1.62 -9.50
N ILE A 7 -15.78 -0.46 -9.54
CA ILE A 7 -15.14 0.86 -9.40
C ILE A 7 -15.30 1.28 -7.94
N ALA A 8 -14.18 1.44 -7.22
CA ALA A 8 -14.22 1.67 -5.78
C ALA A 8 -13.44 2.93 -5.37
N SER A 9 -13.99 3.76 -4.48
CA SER A 9 -13.31 4.97 -4.02
C SER A 9 -13.77 5.48 -2.68
N HIS A 10 -12.94 6.33 -2.07
CA HIS A 10 -13.38 7.23 -1.00
C HIS A 10 -14.38 8.24 -1.57
N GLY A 11 -15.45 8.50 -0.83
CA GLY A 11 -16.51 9.42 -1.25
C GLY A 11 -17.12 9.04 -2.60
N LYS A 12 -17.65 10.02 -3.31
CA LYS A 12 -18.39 9.86 -4.56
C LYS A 12 -17.52 9.82 -5.84
N PHE A 13 -16.21 9.66 -5.73
CA PHE A 13 -15.35 9.68 -6.90
C PHE A 13 -15.64 8.52 -7.86
N ALA A 14 -15.94 7.33 -7.33
CA ALA A 14 -16.30 6.17 -8.15
C ALA A 14 -17.60 6.41 -8.95
N GLU A 15 -18.61 7.06 -8.35
CA GLU A 15 -19.85 7.44 -9.06
C GLU A 15 -19.54 8.42 -10.20
N GLY A 16 -18.74 9.46 -9.93
CA GLY A 16 -18.38 10.49 -10.90
C GLY A 16 -17.59 9.95 -12.09
N ILE A 17 -16.59 9.09 -11.84
CA ILE A 17 -15.79 8.53 -12.92
C ILE A 17 -16.59 7.49 -13.73
N HIS A 18 -17.49 6.72 -13.10
CA HIS A 18 -18.42 5.83 -13.79
C HIS A 18 -19.32 6.63 -14.74
N GLN A 19 -19.93 7.71 -14.26
CA GLN A 19 -20.74 8.61 -15.10
C GLN A 19 -19.93 9.14 -16.29
N SER A 20 -18.69 9.58 -16.07
CA SER A 20 -17.83 10.05 -17.16
C SER A 20 -17.50 8.94 -18.17
N GLY A 21 -17.28 7.73 -17.70
CA GLY A 21 -17.08 6.55 -18.54
C GLY A 21 -18.31 6.25 -19.40
N SER A 22 -19.50 6.28 -18.82
CA SER A 22 -20.77 6.08 -19.54
C SER A 22 -21.01 7.14 -20.61
N MET A 23 -20.62 8.39 -20.38
CA MET A 23 -20.70 9.46 -21.40
C MET A 23 -19.82 9.20 -22.62
N ILE A 24 -18.69 8.52 -22.46
CA ILE A 24 -17.71 8.27 -23.53
C ILE A 24 -17.98 6.93 -24.23
N PHE A 25 -18.26 5.90 -23.45
CA PHE A 25 -18.32 4.53 -23.91
C PHE A 25 -19.75 3.94 -23.96
N GLY A 26 -20.72 4.67 -23.42
CA GLY A 26 -22.07 4.17 -23.14
C GLY A 26 -22.13 3.33 -21.87
N ASP A 27 -23.35 3.02 -21.44
CA ASP A 27 -23.55 2.19 -20.26
C ASP A 27 -23.01 0.79 -20.49
N GLN A 28 -22.30 0.29 -19.51
CA GLN A 28 -21.65 -1.02 -19.57
C GLN A 28 -22.33 -1.99 -18.60
N GLU A 29 -22.63 -3.19 -19.09
CA GLU A 29 -23.09 -4.28 -18.23
C GLU A 29 -21.97 -4.78 -17.31
N LYS A 30 -22.34 -5.47 -16.23
CA LYS A 30 -21.38 -6.05 -15.25
C LYS A 30 -20.38 -5.01 -14.72
N VAL A 31 -20.89 -3.82 -14.38
CA VAL A 31 -20.12 -2.77 -13.68
C VAL A 31 -20.86 -2.41 -12.39
N GLN A 32 -20.15 -2.45 -11.28
CA GLN A 32 -20.64 -2.07 -9.97
C GLN A 32 -19.81 -0.92 -9.40
N VAL A 33 -20.45 -0.04 -8.63
CA VAL A 33 -19.81 1.10 -7.99
C VAL A 33 -19.86 0.91 -6.47
N VAL A 34 -18.70 1.03 -5.83
CA VAL A 34 -18.54 0.92 -4.37
C VAL A 34 -17.96 2.22 -3.86
N THR A 35 -18.68 2.91 -3.00
CA THR A 35 -18.23 4.14 -2.35
C THR A 35 -17.96 3.90 -0.87
N PHE A 36 -16.99 4.60 -0.32
CA PHE A 36 -16.71 4.64 1.11
C PHE A 36 -17.00 6.04 1.64
N MET A 37 -18.14 6.20 2.31
CA MET A 37 -18.60 7.51 2.77
C MET A 37 -18.06 7.84 4.17
N PRO A 38 -17.96 9.13 4.55
CA PRO A 38 -17.42 9.55 5.86
C PRO A 38 -18.14 8.99 7.08
N SER A 39 -19.41 8.59 6.92
CA SER A 39 -20.24 8.01 7.98
C SER A 39 -20.09 6.51 8.13
N GLU A 40 -19.33 5.83 7.25
CA GLU A 40 -19.22 4.39 7.16
C GLU A 40 -17.93 3.88 7.82
N GLY A 41 -18.02 2.68 8.37
CA GLY A 41 -16.88 1.93 8.87
C GLY A 41 -16.33 0.91 7.87
N PRO A 42 -15.21 0.27 8.21
CA PRO A 42 -14.61 -0.78 7.36
C PRO A 42 -15.55 -1.96 7.08
N ASP A 43 -16.42 -2.31 8.02
CA ASP A 43 -17.35 -3.43 7.87
C ASP A 43 -18.51 -3.09 6.94
N ASP A 44 -18.95 -1.82 6.90
CA ASP A 44 -19.96 -1.36 5.94
C ASP A 44 -19.38 -1.46 4.51
N LEU A 45 -18.15 -0.98 4.33
CA LEU A 45 -17.47 -1.05 3.05
C LEU A 45 -17.23 -2.50 2.60
N TYR A 46 -16.88 -3.40 3.54
CA TYR A 46 -16.77 -4.82 3.26
C TYR A 46 -18.09 -5.41 2.78
N ALA A 47 -19.20 -5.06 3.41
CA ALA A 47 -20.54 -5.48 2.97
C ALA A 47 -20.84 -4.99 1.56
N HIS A 48 -20.55 -3.72 1.23
CA HIS A 48 -20.73 -3.17 -0.11
C HIS A 48 -19.96 -3.94 -1.19
N PHE A 49 -18.73 -4.39 -0.92
CA PHE A 49 -17.98 -5.23 -1.85
C PHE A 49 -18.63 -6.59 -2.08
N ASN A 50 -19.12 -7.24 -1.00
CA ASN A 50 -19.81 -8.52 -1.12
C ASN A 50 -21.13 -8.38 -1.90
N ASP A 51 -21.88 -7.32 -1.64
CA ASP A 51 -23.11 -7.02 -2.37
C ASP A 51 -22.84 -6.77 -3.86
N ALA A 52 -21.76 -6.05 -4.18
CA ALA A 52 -21.32 -5.81 -5.55
C ALA A 52 -20.92 -7.11 -6.25
N ILE A 53 -20.16 -7.97 -5.60
CA ILE A 53 -19.72 -9.26 -6.13
C ILE A 53 -20.91 -10.20 -6.39
N ALA A 54 -21.93 -10.16 -5.53
CA ALA A 54 -23.13 -10.97 -5.68
C ALA A 54 -23.97 -10.61 -6.91
N GLN A 55 -23.73 -9.45 -7.54
CA GLN A 55 -24.41 -9.04 -8.78
C GLN A 55 -23.79 -9.66 -10.04
N PHE A 56 -22.64 -10.31 -9.94
CA PHE A 56 -21.97 -10.95 -11.06
C PHE A 56 -22.24 -12.45 -11.09
N ASP A 57 -22.13 -13.04 -12.27
CA ASP A 57 -22.26 -14.48 -12.43
C ASP A 57 -21.13 -15.21 -11.67
N ALA A 58 -21.40 -16.42 -11.22
CA ALA A 58 -20.46 -17.18 -10.40
C ALA A 58 -19.12 -17.48 -11.11
N ASP A 59 -19.16 -17.57 -12.44
CA ASP A 59 -18.00 -17.83 -13.30
C ASP A 59 -17.33 -16.54 -13.85
N ASP A 60 -17.83 -15.36 -13.49
CA ASP A 60 -17.16 -14.11 -13.84
C ASP A 60 -15.92 -13.87 -12.97
N GLU A 61 -14.82 -13.50 -13.60
CA GLU A 61 -13.64 -12.98 -12.91
C GLU A 61 -13.89 -11.52 -12.50
N ILE A 62 -13.24 -11.03 -11.44
CA ILE A 62 -13.51 -9.69 -10.89
C ILE A 62 -12.29 -8.79 -11.03
N LEU A 63 -12.48 -7.64 -11.68
CA LEU A 63 -11.52 -6.55 -11.74
C LEU A 63 -11.97 -5.39 -10.85
N VAL A 64 -11.21 -5.09 -9.82
CA VAL A 64 -11.45 -3.93 -8.95
C VAL A 64 -10.53 -2.78 -9.38
N LEU A 65 -11.12 -1.62 -9.66
CA LEU A 65 -10.42 -0.38 -9.94
C LEU A 65 -10.58 0.55 -8.73
N ALA A 66 -9.56 0.67 -7.90
CA ALA A 66 -9.60 1.45 -6.67
C ALA A 66 -8.84 2.78 -6.81
N ASP A 67 -9.23 3.78 -6.04
CA ASP A 67 -8.65 5.12 -6.12
C ASP A 67 -7.24 5.18 -5.55
N LEU A 68 -6.97 4.53 -4.41
CA LEU A 68 -5.72 4.69 -3.68
C LEU A 68 -5.16 3.36 -3.18
N TRP A 69 -3.87 3.12 -3.44
CA TRP A 69 -3.13 2.00 -2.87
C TRP A 69 -3.10 2.07 -1.33
N SER A 70 -3.39 0.97 -0.68
CA SER A 70 -3.50 0.87 0.78
C SER A 70 -4.59 1.77 1.40
N GLY A 71 -5.49 2.35 0.61
CA GLY A 71 -6.70 3.01 1.09
C GLY A 71 -7.75 2.02 1.57
N SER A 72 -8.79 2.52 2.27
CA SER A 72 -9.86 1.64 2.77
C SER A 72 -10.54 0.81 1.66
N PRO A 73 -10.87 1.37 0.48
CA PRO A 73 -11.42 0.57 -0.62
C PRO A 73 -10.49 -0.55 -1.08
N PHE A 74 -9.18 -0.27 -1.24
CA PHE A 74 -8.20 -1.29 -1.58
C PHE A 74 -8.10 -2.38 -0.51
N ASN A 75 -8.06 -2.01 0.78
CA ASN A 75 -7.89 -2.95 1.87
C ASN A 75 -9.10 -3.90 1.99
N GLN A 76 -10.32 -3.39 1.85
CA GLN A 76 -11.51 -4.23 1.90
C GLN A 76 -11.66 -5.11 0.64
N ALA A 77 -11.33 -4.58 -0.54
CA ALA A 77 -11.25 -5.40 -1.75
C ALA A 77 -10.23 -6.54 -1.61
N SER A 78 -9.05 -6.26 -1.03
CA SER A 78 -8.02 -7.27 -0.77
C SER A 78 -8.47 -8.32 0.23
N ARG A 79 -9.23 -7.93 1.28
CA ARG A 79 -9.84 -8.85 2.23
C ARG A 79 -10.82 -9.79 1.54
N VAL A 80 -11.75 -9.25 0.76
CA VAL A 80 -12.75 -10.04 0.02
C VAL A 80 -12.06 -10.97 -0.98
N MET A 81 -11.02 -10.52 -1.70
CA MET A 81 -10.24 -11.36 -2.60
C MET A 81 -9.58 -12.54 -1.84
N GLY A 82 -9.02 -12.30 -0.65
CA GLY A 82 -8.43 -13.35 0.19
C GLY A 82 -9.45 -14.38 0.70
N GLU A 83 -10.69 -13.97 0.92
CA GLU A 83 -11.80 -14.83 1.39
C GLU A 83 -12.48 -15.60 0.23
N ASN A 84 -12.19 -15.25 -1.04
CA ASN A 84 -12.73 -15.91 -2.24
C ASN A 84 -11.59 -16.47 -3.12
N PRO A 85 -10.77 -17.42 -2.62
CA PRO A 85 -9.59 -17.91 -3.33
C PRO A 85 -9.91 -18.66 -4.63
N ASP A 86 -11.11 -19.20 -4.75
CA ASP A 86 -11.56 -19.93 -5.94
C ASP A 86 -12.03 -18.99 -7.08
N ARG A 87 -12.22 -17.71 -6.80
CA ARG A 87 -12.62 -16.71 -7.78
C ARG A 87 -11.42 -15.87 -8.21
N LYS A 88 -11.12 -15.87 -9.50
CA LYS A 88 -10.04 -15.02 -10.02
C LYS A 88 -10.40 -13.55 -9.87
N MET A 89 -9.57 -12.83 -9.17
CA MET A 89 -9.73 -11.40 -8.90
C MET A 89 -8.42 -10.65 -9.11
N ALA A 90 -8.52 -9.41 -9.58
CA ALA A 90 -7.38 -8.48 -9.64
C ALA A 90 -7.80 -7.10 -9.13
N ILE A 91 -6.87 -6.37 -8.51
CA ILE A 91 -7.09 -5.01 -8.01
C ILE A 91 -6.06 -4.10 -8.64
N ILE A 92 -6.51 -3.05 -9.33
CA ILE A 92 -5.67 -1.98 -9.85
C ILE A 92 -5.99 -0.69 -9.07
N THR A 93 -4.98 0.08 -8.71
CA THR A 93 -5.15 1.34 -8.00
C THR A 93 -4.62 2.53 -8.79
N GLY A 94 -4.98 3.73 -8.35
CA GLY A 94 -4.72 4.96 -9.08
C GLY A 94 -5.80 5.26 -10.12
N LEU A 95 -7.04 4.90 -9.78
CA LEU A 95 -8.24 5.07 -10.63
C LEU A 95 -8.22 6.41 -11.37
N ASN A 96 -8.23 6.33 -12.67
CA ASN A 96 -8.39 7.47 -13.57
C ASN A 96 -9.25 7.07 -14.78
N LEU A 97 -9.69 8.05 -15.55
CA LEU A 97 -10.60 7.80 -16.66
C LEU A 97 -9.97 6.95 -17.78
N PRO A 98 -8.70 7.16 -18.19
CA PRO A 98 -8.00 6.26 -19.11
C PRO A 98 -8.00 4.80 -18.66
N MET A 99 -7.79 4.55 -17.36
CA MET A 99 -7.87 3.19 -16.78
C MET A 99 -9.24 2.54 -17.01
N LEU A 100 -10.30 3.28 -16.70
CA LEU A 100 -11.67 2.78 -16.84
C LEU A 100 -12.02 2.53 -18.31
N ILE A 101 -11.67 3.46 -19.19
CA ILE A 101 -11.92 3.31 -20.65
C ILE A 101 -11.16 2.10 -21.20
N GLN A 102 -9.90 1.91 -20.78
CA GLN A 102 -9.13 0.74 -21.22
C GLN A 102 -9.74 -0.58 -20.69
N ALA A 103 -10.22 -0.61 -19.46
CA ALA A 103 -10.90 -1.79 -18.92
C ALA A 103 -12.15 -2.16 -19.73
N TYR A 104 -12.92 -1.17 -20.17
CA TYR A 104 -14.06 -1.38 -21.06
C TYR A 104 -13.62 -1.86 -22.45
N THR A 105 -12.54 -1.28 -22.98
CA THR A 105 -11.97 -1.64 -24.30
C THR A 105 -11.51 -3.10 -24.30
N GLU A 106 -10.72 -3.53 -23.31
CA GLU A 106 -10.21 -4.91 -23.21
C GLU A 106 -11.37 -5.91 -23.19
N ARG A 107 -12.39 -5.63 -22.39
CA ARG A 107 -13.57 -6.47 -22.27
C ARG A 107 -14.39 -6.53 -23.55
N MET A 108 -14.44 -5.44 -24.31
CA MET A 108 -15.13 -5.39 -25.61
C MET A 108 -14.35 -6.12 -26.72
N MET A 109 -13.01 -6.05 -26.67
CA MET A 109 -12.14 -6.69 -27.67
C MET A 109 -12.11 -8.21 -27.52
N ASP A 110 -12.12 -8.72 -26.29
CA ASP A 110 -12.18 -10.15 -26.02
C ASP A 110 -13.06 -10.42 -24.78
N ALA A 111 -14.29 -10.82 -25.04
CA ALA A 111 -15.25 -11.14 -23.98
C ALA A 111 -14.84 -12.35 -23.10
N ASN A 112 -13.85 -13.13 -23.52
CA ASN A 112 -13.32 -14.27 -22.78
C ASN A 112 -11.95 -14.01 -22.15
N ALA A 113 -11.40 -12.80 -22.29
CA ALA A 113 -10.15 -12.43 -21.64
C ALA A 113 -10.30 -12.53 -20.13
N GLY A 114 -9.29 -13.12 -19.47
CA GLY A 114 -9.21 -13.16 -18.00
C GLY A 114 -8.54 -11.91 -17.44
N VAL A 115 -8.75 -11.61 -16.15
CA VAL A 115 -8.17 -10.44 -15.48
C VAL A 115 -6.65 -10.40 -15.58
N GLU A 116 -5.98 -11.53 -15.54
CA GLU A 116 -4.51 -11.62 -15.65
C GLU A 116 -3.98 -11.10 -17.00
N GLN A 117 -4.77 -11.26 -18.06
CA GLN A 117 -4.39 -10.86 -19.43
C GLN A 117 -4.54 -9.34 -19.64
N VAL A 118 -5.55 -8.73 -19.04
CA VAL A 118 -5.91 -7.32 -19.30
C VAL A 118 -5.20 -6.33 -18.38
N VAL A 119 -4.80 -6.75 -17.18
CA VAL A 119 -4.22 -5.86 -16.14
C VAL A 119 -3.03 -5.06 -16.65
N ALA A 120 -2.11 -5.69 -17.39
CA ALA A 120 -0.89 -5.02 -17.86
C ALA A 120 -1.20 -3.90 -18.85
N ASN A 121 -2.13 -4.10 -19.77
CA ASN A 121 -2.57 -3.10 -20.75
C ASN A 121 -3.31 -1.95 -20.06
N ILE A 122 -4.20 -2.27 -19.12
CA ILE A 122 -4.95 -1.27 -18.36
C ILE A 122 -3.99 -0.36 -17.57
N ILE A 123 -3.00 -0.94 -16.89
CA ILE A 123 -2.00 -0.16 -16.14
C ILE A 123 -1.18 0.73 -17.09
N LYS A 124 -0.78 0.21 -18.24
CA LYS A 124 -0.03 0.98 -19.24
C LYS A 124 -0.83 2.20 -19.71
N GLU A 125 -2.03 2.00 -20.21
CA GLU A 125 -2.88 3.09 -20.71
C GLU A 125 -3.26 4.09 -19.62
N SER A 126 -3.47 3.62 -18.38
CA SER A 126 -3.69 4.48 -17.22
C SER A 126 -2.54 5.46 -16.99
N LYS A 127 -1.30 5.00 -17.12
CA LYS A 127 -0.09 5.83 -16.97
C LYS A 127 0.13 6.74 -18.17
N ASP A 128 -0.04 6.20 -19.37
CA ASP A 128 0.15 6.94 -20.63
C ASP A 128 -0.90 8.06 -20.81
N GLY A 129 -2.02 7.94 -20.09
CA GLY A 129 -3.06 8.97 -20.04
C GLY A 129 -2.71 10.18 -19.15
N VAL A 130 -1.65 10.12 -18.33
CA VAL A 130 -1.22 11.23 -17.48
C VAL A 130 -0.17 12.05 -18.22
N LYS A 131 -0.60 13.18 -18.80
CA LYS A 131 0.24 14.05 -19.65
C LYS A 131 0.08 15.50 -19.27
N ALA A 132 1.12 16.28 -19.47
CA ALA A 132 1.12 17.74 -19.28
C ALA A 132 1.22 18.48 -20.62
N LEU A 133 0.72 19.71 -20.65
CA LEU A 133 0.99 20.72 -21.67
C LEU A 133 1.54 21.98 -21.00
N PRO A 134 2.58 22.61 -21.53
CA PRO A 134 3.32 22.21 -22.72
C PRO A 134 4.10 20.90 -22.51
N GLU A 135 4.41 20.19 -23.60
CA GLU A 135 4.98 18.83 -23.56
C GLU A 135 6.32 18.74 -22.80
N GLU A 136 7.06 19.82 -22.74
CA GLU A 136 8.36 19.92 -22.04
C GLU A 136 8.21 19.70 -20.52
N LEU A 137 6.99 19.83 -19.97
CA LEU A 137 6.70 19.58 -18.56
C LEU A 137 6.45 18.10 -18.24
N ASN A 138 6.28 17.25 -19.26
CA ASN A 138 6.19 15.83 -19.03
C ASN A 138 7.54 15.32 -18.49
N PRO A 139 7.51 14.42 -17.49
CA PRO A 139 8.73 13.74 -17.07
C PRO A 139 9.38 13.09 -18.28
N ALA A 140 10.68 13.31 -18.49
CA ALA A 140 11.42 12.60 -19.54
C ALA A 140 11.17 11.09 -19.33
N GLU A 141 10.67 10.40 -20.36
CA GLU A 141 10.59 8.96 -20.34
C GLU A 141 11.99 8.44 -19.99
N LYS A 142 12.16 7.97 -18.76
CA LYS A 142 13.34 7.15 -18.48
C LYS A 142 13.18 5.96 -19.41
N ALA A 143 14.03 5.95 -20.46
CA ALA A 143 14.16 4.79 -21.34
C ALA A 143 14.05 3.57 -20.46
N ALA A 144 13.06 2.71 -20.74
CA ALA A 144 12.76 1.55 -19.93
C ALA A 144 14.10 0.94 -19.54
N ALA A 145 14.44 1.06 -18.26
CA ALA A 145 15.68 0.46 -17.78
C ALA A 145 15.59 -0.98 -18.24
N ALA A 146 16.48 -1.36 -19.14
CA ALA A 146 16.61 -2.74 -19.56
C ALA A 146 16.47 -3.57 -18.29
N PRO A 147 15.73 -4.72 -18.31
CA PRO A 147 15.43 -5.46 -17.11
C PRO A 147 16.70 -5.47 -16.28
N VAL A 148 16.68 -4.79 -15.13
CA VAL A 148 17.82 -4.81 -14.24
C VAL A 148 17.96 -6.28 -13.95
N ALA A 149 18.91 -6.91 -14.62
CA ALA A 149 19.30 -8.27 -14.33
C ALA A 149 19.37 -8.30 -12.82
N GLN A 150 18.54 -9.13 -12.21
CA GLN A 150 18.52 -9.30 -10.75
C GLN A 150 19.98 -9.28 -10.34
N ALA A 151 20.41 -8.18 -9.69
CA ALA A 151 21.78 -8.10 -9.25
C ALA A 151 21.98 -9.39 -8.48
N ALA A 152 22.84 -10.24 -9.01
CA ALA A 152 23.27 -11.46 -8.35
C ALA A 152 23.51 -11.08 -6.90
N PRO A 153 23.13 -11.89 -5.90
CA PRO A 153 23.29 -11.57 -4.50
C PRO A 153 24.71 -11.05 -4.32
N GLN A 154 24.85 -9.74 -4.07
CA GLN A 154 26.14 -9.16 -3.79
C GLN A 154 26.68 -9.98 -2.64
N GLY A 155 27.83 -10.62 -2.86
CA GLY A 155 28.41 -11.56 -1.93
C GLY A 155 28.33 -11.00 -0.52
N ALA A 156 27.90 -11.81 0.43
CA ALA A 156 27.68 -11.39 1.81
C ALA A 156 28.91 -10.60 2.29
N ILE A 157 28.71 -9.36 2.70
CA ILE A 157 29.79 -8.54 3.27
C ILE A 157 30.37 -9.34 4.44
N PRO A 158 31.68 -9.64 4.45
CA PRO A 158 32.28 -10.48 5.48
C PRO A 158 31.94 -9.94 6.88
N GLU A 159 31.72 -10.86 7.83
CA GLU A 159 31.51 -10.48 9.23
C GLU A 159 32.72 -9.69 9.74
N GLY A 160 32.45 -8.61 10.49
CA GLY A 160 33.48 -7.72 11.00
C GLY A 160 33.89 -6.58 10.07
N THR A 161 33.34 -6.48 8.85
CA THR A 161 33.57 -5.32 7.99
C THR A 161 32.89 -4.09 8.57
N ILE A 162 33.64 -3.02 8.85
CA ILE A 162 33.08 -1.75 9.31
C ILE A 162 32.77 -0.88 8.10
N ILE A 163 31.48 -0.50 7.94
CA ILE A 163 31.03 0.42 6.91
C ILE A 163 30.68 1.75 7.57
N GLY A 164 31.17 2.87 7.01
CA GLY A 164 30.97 4.19 7.60
C GLY A 164 31.50 4.29 9.02
N ASP A 165 30.64 4.74 9.94
CA ASP A 165 30.97 4.83 11.38
C ASP A 165 30.59 3.54 12.16
N GLY A 166 30.18 2.51 11.47
CA GLY A 166 29.81 1.22 12.05
C GLY A 166 28.50 1.25 12.85
N LYS A 167 27.70 2.30 12.76
CA LYS A 167 26.46 2.46 13.54
C LYS A 167 25.25 2.70 12.63
N LEU A 168 24.21 1.89 12.80
CA LEU A 168 22.91 2.11 12.15
C LEU A 168 22.35 3.48 12.59
N LYS A 169 22.05 4.33 11.63
CA LYS A 169 21.46 5.66 11.87
C LYS A 169 19.94 5.56 11.77
N ILE A 170 19.27 5.81 12.90
CA ILE A 170 17.83 5.82 12.98
C ILE A 170 17.36 7.26 12.83
N ASN A 171 16.87 7.61 11.62
CA ASN A 171 16.40 8.95 11.33
C ASN A 171 14.99 9.20 11.87
N LEU A 172 14.18 8.13 11.94
CA LEU A 172 12.85 8.16 12.55
C LEU A 172 12.48 6.76 13.04
N ALA A 173 11.90 6.67 14.22
CA ALA A 173 11.19 5.50 14.70
C ALA A 173 9.71 5.86 14.92
N ARG A 174 8.80 5.03 14.46
CA ARG A 174 7.37 5.31 14.52
C ARG A 174 6.56 4.06 14.85
N ILE A 175 5.58 4.23 15.73
CA ILE A 175 4.52 3.25 15.95
C ILE A 175 3.35 3.61 15.03
N ASP A 176 2.93 2.66 14.20
CA ASP A 176 1.73 2.80 13.37
C ASP A 176 1.18 1.42 13.07
N THR A 177 -0.02 1.12 13.53
CA THR A 177 -0.66 -0.21 13.34
C THR A 177 -0.84 -0.60 11.88
N ARG A 178 -0.86 0.38 10.98
CA ARG A 178 -0.90 0.15 9.53
C ARG A 178 0.48 -0.08 8.91
N LEU A 179 1.56 0.11 9.69
CA LEU A 179 2.96 -0.01 9.26
C LEU A 179 3.28 0.86 8.03
N LEU A 180 3.85 0.27 6.97
CA LEU A 180 4.14 1.01 5.74
C LEU A 180 2.89 1.12 4.88
N HIS A 181 2.35 2.31 4.80
CA HIS A 181 1.17 2.68 4.01
C HIS A 181 1.40 4.02 3.29
N GLY A 182 0.44 4.45 2.46
CA GLY A 182 0.57 5.63 1.61
C GLY A 182 1.15 6.87 2.31
N GLN A 183 0.63 7.28 3.47
CA GLN A 183 1.14 8.46 4.20
C GLN A 183 2.57 8.27 4.71
N VAL A 184 2.94 7.05 5.13
CA VAL A 184 4.31 6.77 5.57
C VAL A 184 5.25 6.80 4.36
N ALA A 185 4.85 6.21 3.25
CA ALA A 185 5.63 6.19 2.02
C ALA A 185 5.85 7.59 1.43
N THR A 186 4.78 8.41 1.36
CA THR A 186 4.80 9.71 0.67
C THR A 186 5.26 10.88 1.53
N ASN A 187 4.99 10.87 2.83
CA ASN A 187 5.27 12.00 3.71
C ASN A 187 6.44 11.71 4.68
N TRP A 188 6.35 10.63 5.44
CA TRP A 188 7.32 10.35 6.50
C TRP A 188 8.67 9.85 5.96
N THR A 189 8.68 9.06 4.89
CA THR A 189 9.91 8.55 4.30
C THR A 189 10.78 9.68 3.72
N PRO A 190 10.25 10.59 2.87
CA PRO A 190 11.04 11.73 2.40
C PRO A 190 11.44 12.68 3.53
N ALA A 191 10.54 12.97 4.47
CA ALA A 191 10.82 13.87 5.60
C ALA A 191 11.95 13.35 6.50
N SER A 192 12.01 12.03 6.71
CA SER A 192 13.08 11.39 7.49
C SER A 192 14.41 11.28 6.74
N LYS A 193 14.43 11.46 5.41
CA LYS A 193 15.59 11.22 4.54
C LYS A 193 16.18 9.82 4.70
N ALA A 194 15.33 8.85 5.00
CA ALA A 194 15.74 7.46 5.13
C ALA A 194 15.99 6.82 3.76
N ASP A 195 17.06 6.05 3.65
CA ASP A 195 17.38 5.21 2.49
C ASP A 195 16.82 3.79 2.63
N ARG A 196 16.38 3.46 3.85
CA ARG A 196 15.83 2.14 4.18
C ARG A 196 14.66 2.25 5.16
N ILE A 197 13.60 1.50 4.88
CA ILE A 197 12.49 1.30 5.81
C ILE A 197 12.66 -0.09 6.43
N ILE A 198 12.59 -0.16 7.75
CA ILE A 198 12.64 -1.41 8.50
C ILE A 198 11.32 -1.55 9.25
N VAL A 199 10.50 -2.48 8.84
CA VAL A 199 9.31 -2.88 9.60
C VAL A 199 9.72 -3.97 10.56
N ALA A 200 9.67 -3.67 11.84
CA ALA A 200 10.06 -4.59 12.91
C ALA A 200 8.80 -5.10 13.63
N SER A 201 8.41 -6.32 13.33
CA SER A 201 7.27 -6.99 13.96
C SER A 201 7.42 -8.50 13.84
N ASP A 202 7.24 -9.20 14.96
CA ASP A 202 7.36 -10.65 15.02
C ASP A 202 6.19 -11.36 14.32
N THR A 203 5.01 -10.77 14.36
CA THR A 203 3.80 -11.27 13.68
C THR A 203 3.92 -11.09 12.17
N VAL A 204 4.21 -9.89 11.71
CA VAL A 204 4.28 -9.56 10.29
C VAL A 204 5.48 -10.23 9.61
N SER A 205 6.57 -10.45 10.36
CA SER A 205 7.75 -11.15 9.84
C SER A 205 7.50 -12.62 9.45
N LYS A 206 6.41 -13.22 9.93
CA LYS A 206 5.99 -14.59 9.61
C LYS A 206 4.92 -14.66 8.53
N ASP A 207 4.33 -13.53 8.17
CA ASP A 207 3.26 -13.42 7.17
C ASP A 207 3.86 -13.01 5.83
N GLU A 208 4.03 -13.97 4.93
CA GLU A 208 4.65 -13.73 3.62
C GLU A 208 3.81 -12.81 2.72
N LEU A 209 2.48 -12.82 2.85
CA LEU A 209 1.60 -11.93 2.11
C LEU A 209 1.80 -10.48 2.55
N ARG A 210 1.72 -10.21 3.85
CA ARG A 210 1.94 -8.87 4.41
C ARG A 210 3.36 -8.36 4.13
N LYS A 211 4.38 -9.22 4.19
CA LYS A 211 5.76 -8.87 3.78
C LYS A 211 5.84 -8.43 2.33
N GLY A 212 5.17 -9.16 1.44
CA GLY A 212 5.10 -8.83 0.01
C GLY A 212 4.51 -7.45 -0.22
N LEU A 213 3.34 -7.19 0.37
CA LEU A 213 2.64 -5.91 0.30
C LEU A 213 3.48 -4.74 0.84
N ILE A 214 4.12 -4.93 2.00
CA ILE A 214 5.00 -3.91 2.60
C ILE A 214 6.19 -3.59 1.69
N LYS A 215 6.83 -4.60 1.12
CA LYS A 215 7.95 -4.37 0.18
C LYS A 215 7.52 -3.61 -1.07
N GLN A 216 6.32 -3.88 -1.59
CA GLN A 216 5.76 -3.18 -2.75
C GLN A 216 5.33 -1.75 -2.44
N ALA A 217 4.92 -1.47 -1.20
CA ALA A 217 4.53 -0.13 -0.75
C ALA A 217 5.73 0.82 -0.55
N ALA A 218 6.96 0.34 -0.68
CA ALA A 218 8.16 1.16 -0.52
C ALA A 218 8.29 2.18 -1.66
N PRO A 219 8.64 3.45 -1.35
CA PRO A 219 8.89 4.45 -2.37
C PRO A 219 10.08 4.09 -3.27
N ASN A 220 10.07 4.61 -4.51
CA ASN A 220 11.16 4.40 -5.44
C ASN A 220 12.51 4.85 -4.83
N GLY A 221 13.50 3.96 -4.89
CA GLY A 221 14.85 4.21 -4.38
C GLY A 221 15.05 3.88 -2.90
N VAL A 222 14.00 3.54 -2.16
CA VAL A 222 14.06 3.15 -0.75
C VAL A 222 13.76 1.65 -0.60
N LYS A 223 14.62 0.92 0.10
CA LYS A 223 14.41 -0.53 0.32
C LYS A 223 13.60 -0.75 1.59
N ALA A 224 12.52 -1.53 1.51
CA ALA A 224 11.77 -1.98 2.68
C ALA A 224 12.15 -3.41 3.07
N ASN A 225 12.39 -3.60 4.35
CA ASN A 225 12.68 -4.90 4.97
C ASN A 225 11.70 -5.16 6.11
N VAL A 226 11.15 -6.36 6.16
CA VAL A 226 10.32 -6.81 7.29
C VAL A 226 11.12 -7.83 8.06
N VAL A 227 11.35 -7.56 9.33
CA VAL A 227 12.20 -8.39 10.19
C VAL A 227 11.57 -8.60 11.58
N PRO A 228 11.86 -9.72 12.26
CA PRO A 228 11.51 -9.86 13.68
C PRO A 228 12.33 -8.88 14.54
N ILE A 229 11.83 -8.55 15.73
CA ILE A 229 12.45 -7.59 16.65
C ILE A 229 13.90 -8.00 16.99
N LYS A 230 14.13 -9.27 17.26
CA LYS A 230 15.47 -9.82 17.52
C LYS A 230 16.46 -9.48 16.40
N LYS A 231 16.05 -9.59 15.14
CA LYS A 231 16.92 -9.30 13.99
C LYS A 231 17.19 -7.80 13.83
N LEU A 232 16.27 -6.91 14.21
CA LEU A 232 16.52 -5.48 14.29
C LEU A 232 17.59 -5.17 15.36
N ILE A 233 17.50 -5.81 16.53
CA ILE A 233 18.48 -5.65 17.63
C ILE A 233 19.88 -6.10 17.19
N GLU A 234 19.97 -7.22 16.48
CA GLU A 234 21.24 -7.72 15.92
C GLU A 234 21.79 -6.74 14.86
N ALA A 235 20.95 -6.26 13.94
CA ALA A 235 21.34 -5.31 12.90
C ALA A 235 21.80 -3.96 13.48
N ALA A 236 21.22 -3.49 14.57
CA ALA A 236 21.62 -2.26 15.23
C ALA A 236 23.02 -2.33 15.85
N LYS A 237 23.51 -3.54 16.15
CA LYS A 237 24.85 -3.81 16.69
C LYS A 237 25.88 -4.19 15.62
N ASP A 238 25.43 -4.43 14.40
CA ASP A 238 26.27 -4.91 13.30
C ASP A 238 26.93 -3.73 12.55
N PRO A 239 28.29 -3.62 12.56
CA PRO A 239 28.99 -2.50 11.95
C PRO A 239 28.86 -2.41 10.42
N ARG A 240 28.33 -3.42 9.78
CA ARG A 240 28.05 -3.43 8.33
C ARG A 240 26.91 -2.47 7.92
N PHE A 241 26.07 -2.02 8.87
CA PHE A 241 24.97 -1.09 8.62
C PHE A 241 25.32 0.39 8.86
N GLY A 242 26.60 0.74 9.02
CA GLY A 242 27.03 2.09 9.39
C GLY A 242 26.72 3.21 8.39
N ASN A 243 26.38 2.90 7.14
CA ASN A 243 25.89 3.88 6.16
C ASN A 243 24.37 3.81 5.93
N THR A 244 23.65 3.04 6.73
CA THR A 244 22.20 2.90 6.59
C THR A 244 21.48 3.98 7.41
N HIS A 245 20.61 4.73 6.74
CA HIS A 245 19.70 5.71 7.33
C HIS A 245 18.30 5.12 7.38
N ALA A 246 17.85 4.68 8.55
CA ALA A 246 16.62 3.90 8.69
C ALA A 246 15.44 4.74 9.18
N LEU A 247 14.28 4.48 8.56
CA LEU A 247 12.96 4.70 9.14
C LEU A 247 12.50 3.36 9.71
N ILE A 248 12.26 3.29 11.02
CA ILE A 248 11.78 2.08 11.68
C ILE A 248 10.29 2.20 11.97
N LEU A 249 9.53 1.18 11.62
CA LEU A 249 8.10 1.08 11.88
C LEU A 249 7.80 -0.11 12.79
N PHE A 250 7.04 0.13 13.85
CA PHE A 250 6.52 -0.86 14.77
C PHE A 250 5.00 -0.93 14.67
N GLU A 251 4.44 -2.12 14.77
CA GLU A 251 2.98 -2.31 14.79
C GLU A 251 2.40 -1.91 16.16
N THR A 252 3.13 -2.18 17.23
CA THR A 252 2.69 -1.97 18.61
C THR A 252 3.72 -1.24 19.48
N PRO A 253 3.30 -0.56 20.58
CA PRO A 253 4.21 0.02 21.54
C PRO A 253 5.14 -1.01 22.23
N GLN A 254 4.64 -2.23 22.41
CA GLN A 254 5.40 -3.33 23.05
C GLN A 254 6.61 -3.72 22.21
N GLU A 255 6.44 -3.83 20.88
CA GLU A 255 7.55 -4.11 19.96
C GLU A 255 8.61 -3.01 19.97
N ALA A 256 8.18 -1.74 20.06
CA ALA A 256 9.10 -0.62 20.19
C ALA A 256 9.88 -0.66 21.51
N LEU A 257 9.20 -0.98 22.62
CA LEU A 257 9.83 -1.13 23.95
C LEU A 257 10.88 -2.24 23.95
N GLU A 258 10.52 -3.42 23.42
CA GLU A 258 11.44 -4.58 23.32
C GLU A 258 12.70 -4.23 22.50
N ALA A 259 12.53 -3.50 21.38
CA ALA A 259 13.65 -3.06 20.57
C ALA A 259 14.58 -2.10 21.35
N ILE A 260 14.03 -1.14 22.11
CA ILE A 260 14.78 -0.18 22.92
C ILE A 260 15.53 -0.91 24.05
N GLU A 261 14.86 -1.80 24.78
CA GLU A 261 15.46 -2.62 25.84
C GLU A 261 16.55 -3.55 25.28
N GLY A 262 16.40 -4.02 24.04
CA GLY A 262 17.42 -4.80 23.32
C GLY A 262 18.64 -3.99 22.88
N GLY A 263 18.61 -2.66 23.03
CA GLY A 263 19.73 -1.77 22.76
C GLY A 263 19.69 -1.12 21.37
N VAL A 264 18.55 -1.08 20.69
CA VAL A 264 18.38 -0.28 19.47
C VAL A 264 18.40 1.20 19.85
N PRO A 265 19.28 2.05 19.25
CA PRO A 265 19.51 3.42 19.71
C PRO A 265 18.43 4.40 19.22
N ILE A 266 17.18 4.18 19.62
CA ILE A 266 16.04 5.04 19.32
C ILE A 266 16.07 6.23 20.28
N LYS A 267 16.25 7.45 19.76
CA LYS A 267 16.27 8.68 20.55
C LYS A 267 14.88 9.30 20.70
N GLU A 268 14.09 9.20 19.64
CA GLU A 268 12.74 9.74 19.57
C GLU A 268 11.81 8.70 18.93
N LEU A 269 10.62 8.55 19.50
CA LEU A 269 9.60 7.64 19.04
C LEU A 269 8.34 8.44 18.69
N ASN A 270 7.99 8.47 17.42
CA ASN A 270 6.77 9.08 16.95
C ASN A 270 5.61 8.09 17.10
N VAL A 271 4.52 8.54 17.71
CA VAL A 271 3.30 7.75 17.88
C VAL A 271 2.30 8.17 16.81
N GLY A 272 2.02 7.26 15.90
CA GLY A 272 1.07 7.44 14.80
C GLY A 272 -0.29 6.86 15.10
N SER A 273 -0.88 6.21 14.09
CA SER A 273 -2.17 5.55 14.26
C SER A 273 -2.03 4.30 15.11
N MET A 274 -2.81 4.23 16.19
CA MET A 274 -2.93 3.03 17.03
C MET A 274 -4.38 2.56 17.00
N ALA A 275 -4.61 1.30 16.60
CA ALA A 275 -5.94 0.70 16.66
C ALA A 275 -6.34 0.48 18.13
N HIS A 276 -7.56 0.85 18.48
CA HIS A 276 -8.15 0.47 19.77
C HIS A 276 -8.35 -1.05 19.77
N SER A 277 -7.55 -1.75 20.56
CA SER A 277 -7.84 -3.13 20.91
C SER A 277 -8.50 -3.17 22.27
N THR A 278 -9.46 -4.06 22.45
CA THR A 278 -10.15 -4.29 23.74
C THR A 278 -9.10 -4.57 24.82
N GLY A 279 -9.03 -3.70 25.84
CA GLY A 279 -8.08 -3.81 26.95
C GLY A 279 -6.91 -2.82 26.93
N CYS A 280 -6.75 -1.98 25.91
CA CYS A 280 -5.77 -0.90 25.91
C CYS A 280 -6.40 0.38 26.48
N LEU A 281 -6.09 0.68 27.74
CA LEU A 281 -6.42 1.97 28.38
C LEU A 281 -5.41 3.02 27.89
N LEU A 282 -5.60 3.54 26.67
CA LEU A 282 -5.02 4.80 26.27
C LEU A 282 -5.95 5.90 26.77
N TYR A 283 -5.59 6.51 27.90
CA TYR A 283 -6.15 7.81 28.27
C TYR A 283 -5.69 8.77 27.18
N THR A 284 -6.62 9.18 26.32
CA THR A 284 -6.41 10.33 25.45
C THR A 284 -6.24 11.53 26.37
N SER A 285 -5.14 12.27 26.23
CA SER A 285 -5.04 13.59 26.81
C SER A 285 -6.27 14.39 26.40
N PRO A 286 -6.92 15.14 27.32
CA PRO A 286 -8.09 15.92 26.95
C PRO A 286 -7.73 16.84 25.79
N SER A 287 -8.63 16.90 24.80
CA SER A 287 -8.49 17.78 23.64
C SER A 287 -8.34 19.22 24.15
N PRO A 288 -7.59 20.11 23.48
CA PRO A 288 -7.56 21.54 23.83
C PRO A 288 -8.96 22.18 23.90
N ARG A 289 -9.97 21.59 23.29
CA ARG A 289 -11.37 22.00 23.41
C ARG A 289 -11.99 21.64 24.77
N ASP A 290 -11.49 20.58 25.42
CA ASP A 290 -12.01 20.13 26.72
C ASP A 290 -11.46 20.97 27.88
N LEU A 291 -10.43 21.79 27.64
CA LEU A 291 -9.81 22.71 28.60
C LEU A 291 -10.41 24.12 28.58
N SER A 292 -11.35 24.40 27.69
CA SER A 292 -11.95 25.74 27.50
C SER A 292 -13.25 25.98 28.29
N THR A 293 -13.67 25.06 29.17
CA THR A 293 -14.87 25.17 30.00
C THR A 293 -14.54 25.12 31.49
N SER A 294 -13.69 26.05 31.96
CA SER A 294 -13.60 26.39 33.40
C SER A 294 -13.34 27.87 33.58
#